data_349a64703579409e5a5a204820653d52
#
_entry.id   349a64703579409e5a5a204820653d52
#
_cell.length_a   1.000
_cell.length_b   1.000
_cell.length_c   1.000
_cell.angle_alpha   90.00
_cell.angle_beta   90.00
_cell.angle_gamma   90.00
#
_symmetry.space_group_name_H-M   'P 1'
#
loop_
_entity.id
_entity.type
_entity.pdbx_description
1 polymer ?
#
loop_
_entity_poly.entity_id
_entity_poly.type
_entity_poly.pdbx_seq_one_letter_code
_entity_poly.pdbx_strand_id
1 'polypeptide(L)'
;MAAGESYEEFVEKFKPKKTTDDCYTPPSIYAVIRDWTCKEYGIDPAKIVRPFYPGGDYENFDYPEGAVVLDNPPFSILSRICGFYLDRGIPFFLFAPSLTAFSGRANNMRMNHIVCDCNIEYENGAIVKTSFVTSYGGDIIAQTEPRLTKLVNDEVERLRRTKTVQLPKYTYPDHIVTAAMLQRYSHYGVDFKIHKKDCAPIYALDAQRSTGKTIFGSGLLLSDRLAAEHAAVRRAAAERAAATKWELSARERVIVKYLNSHEI
;
A
#
# COMPACT_ATOMS: atom_id res chain seq x y z
N MET A 1 13.32 -2.76 -28.47
CA MET A 1 12.09 -2.04 -28.08
C MET A 1 10.93 -3.02 -28.21
N ALA A 2 10.12 -3.20 -27.17
CA ALA A 2 8.90 -3.99 -27.29
C ALA A 2 7.91 -3.22 -28.20
N ALA A 3 7.18 -3.93 -29.06
CA ALA A 3 6.25 -3.31 -29.99
C ALA A 3 5.15 -2.55 -29.25
N GLY A 4 5.13 -1.23 -29.34
CA GLY A 4 4.13 -0.34 -28.73
C GLY A 4 4.65 0.62 -27.64
N GLU A 5 5.93 0.61 -27.34
CA GLU A 5 6.54 1.50 -26.36
C GLU A 5 7.05 2.76 -27.07
N SER A 6 6.65 3.94 -26.60
CA SER A 6 7.15 5.22 -27.15
C SER A 6 8.61 5.45 -26.73
N TYR A 7 9.34 6.24 -27.52
CA TYR A 7 10.73 6.63 -27.17
C TYR A 7 10.79 7.34 -25.80
N GLU A 8 9.77 8.10 -25.45
CA GLU A 8 9.67 8.82 -24.19
C GLU A 8 9.48 7.85 -23.01
N GLU A 9 8.64 6.83 -23.15
CA GLU A 9 8.47 5.75 -22.14
C GLU A 9 9.75 4.92 -21.98
N PHE A 10 10.49 4.70 -23.09
CA PHE A 10 11.77 4.03 -23.04
C PHE A 10 12.82 4.87 -22.29
N VAL A 11 12.93 6.17 -22.56
CA VAL A 11 13.84 7.10 -21.87
C VAL A 11 13.50 7.25 -20.39
N GLU A 12 12.19 7.23 -20.03
CA GLU A 12 11.74 7.29 -18.63
C GLU A 12 12.30 6.14 -17.78
N LYS A 13 12.50 4.95 -18.36
CA LYS A 13 13.10 3.79 -17.66
C LYS A 13 14.56 3.98 -17.28
N PHE A 14 15.27 4.87 -17.97
CA PHE A 14 16.68 5.17 -17.70
C PHE A 14 16.89 6.41 -16.84
N LYS A 15 15.81 7.13 -16.46
CA LYS A 15 15.92 8.15 -15.43
C LYS A 15 16.38 7.51 -14.13
N PRO A 16 17.31 8.13 -13.39
CA PRO A 16 17.75 7.63 -12.09
C PRO A 16 16.49 7.38 -11.23
N LYS A 17 16.28 6.12 -10.83
CA LYS A 17 15.22 5.83 -9.87
C LYS A 17 15.56 6.57 -8.60
N LYS A 18 14.67 7.42 -8.13
CA LYS A 18 14.79 8.06 -6.82
C LYS A 18 15.00 6.95 -5.79
N THR A 19 16.05 7.08 -5.00
CA THR A 19 16.37 6.11 -3.95
C THR A 19 15.45 6.32 -2.75
N THR A 20 15.47 5.41 -1.77
CA THR A 20 14.78 5.61 -0.49
C THR A 20 15.30 6.82 0.29
N ASP A 21 16.45 7.35 -0.09
CA ASP A 21 17.04 8.54 0.50
C ASP A 21 16.42 9.86 -0.03
N ASP A 22 15.68 9.78 -1.18
CA ASP A 22 14.95 10.91 -1.78
C ASP A 22 13.44 10.83 -1.51
N CYS A 23 13.03 10.14 -0.45
CA CYS A 23 11.63 9.86 -0.15
C CYS A 23 10.97 11.00 0.61
N TYR A 24 10.08 11.74 -0.05
CA TYR A 24 9.21 12.67 0.65
C TYR A 24 8.03 11.93 1.28
N THR A 25 7.83 12.18 2.57
CA THR A 25 6.64 11.70 3.27
C THR A 25 5.44 12.52 2.81
N PRO A 26 4.32 11.90 2.38
CA PRO A 26 3.11 12.62 2.05
C PRO A 26 2.70 13.58 3.18
N PRO A 27 2.33 14.84 2.88
CA PRO A 27 2.10 15.87 3.89
C PRO A 27 1.08 15.48 4.96
N SER A 28 0.01 14.75 4.59
CA SER A 28 -1.01 14.32 5.52
C SER A 28 -0.52 13.22 6.47
N ILE A 29 0.30 12.28 6.00
CA ILE A 29 0.93 11.26 6.85
C ILE A 29 1.91 11.94 7.81
N TYR A 30 2.72 12.87 7.32
CA TYR A 30 3.62 13.65 8.17
C TYR A 30 2.85 14.40 9.27
N ALA A 31 1.73 15.04 8.93
CA ALA A 31 0.88 15.76 9.87
C ALA A 31 0.35 14.85 10.98
N VAL A 32 -0.14 13.66 10.65
CA VAL A 32 -0.61 12.67 11.63
C VAL A 32 0.50 12.27 12.59
N ILE A 33 1.70 12.01 12.09
CA ILE A 33 2.86 11.63 12.91
C ILE A 33 3.31 12.80 13.78
N ARG A 34 3.37 14.01 13.23
CA ARG A 34 3.71 15.23 13.98
C ARG A 34 2.73 15.46 15.13
N ASP A 35 1.45 15.44 14.84
CA ASP A 35 0.41 15.76 15.83
C ASP A 35 0.40 14.73 16.98
N TRP A 36 0.60 13.44 16.63
CA TRP A 36 0.77 12.40 17.64
C TRP A 36 2.04 12.63 18.48
N THR A 37 3.19 12.89 17.86
CA THR A 37 4.47 13.10 18.53
C THR A 37 4.42 14.32 19.45
N CYS A 38 3.83 15.42 18.98
CA CYS A 38 3.65 16.63 19.80
C CYS A 38 2.82 16.34 21.05
N LYS A 39 1.72 15.60 20.88
CA LYS A 39 0.83 15.26 22.01
C LYS A 39 1.48 14.29 22.98
N GLU A 40 2.18 13.29 22.49
CA GLU A 40 2.78 12.23 23.32
C GLU A 40 3.94 12.76 24.17
N TYR A 41 4.77 13.64 23.60
CA TYR A 41 5.97 14.16 24.28
C TYR A 41 5.84 15.60 24.75
N GLY A 42 4.68 16.23 24.61
CA GLY A 42 4.46 17.62 25.03
C GLY A 42 5.28 18.63 24.21
N ILE A 43 5.52 18.37 22.95
CA ILE A 43 6.35 19.21 22.07
C ILE A 43 5.48 20.34 21.49
N ASP A 44 5.98 21.57 21.58
CA ASP A 44 5.39 22.72 20.89
C ASP A 44 5.61 22.55 19.36
N PRO A 45 4.55 22.48 18.55
CA PRO A 45 4.67 22.37 17.09
C PRO A 45 5.53 23.46 16.45
N ALA A 46 5.60 24.66 17.06
CA ALA A 46 6.43 25.76 16.58
C ALA A 46 7.94 25.52 16.73
N LYS A 47 8.33 24.54 17.55
CA LYS A 47 9.73 24.16 17.76
C LYS A 47 10.20 23.06 16.80
N ILE A 48 9.29 22.48 16.00
CA ILE A 48 9.64 21.42 15.07
C ILE A 48 10.42 21.99 13.88
N VAL A 49 11.55 21.38 13.58
CA VAL A 49 12.38 21.69 12.41
C VAL A 49 12.56 20.48 11.53
N ARG A 50 12.76 20.72 10.22
CA ARG A 50 12.89 19.70 9.18
C ARG A 50 14.14 19.91 8.34
N PRO A 51 15.33 19.49 8.80
CA PRO A 51 16.59 19.74 8.13
C PRO A 51 16.84 18.86 6.91
N PHE A 52 16.04 17.79 6.69
CA PHE A 52 16.16 16.88 5.55
C PHE A 52 15.25 17.28 4.38
N TYR A 53 14.89 18.54 4.29
CA TYR A 53 14.22 19.05 3.11
C TYR A 53 15.16 18.89 1.89
N PRO A 54 14.66 18.74 0.64
CA PRO A 54 15.48 18.49 -0.55
C PRO A 54 16.72 19.39 -0.61
N GLY A 55 17.89 18.79 -0.55
CA GLY A 55 19.16 19.50 -0.54
C GLY A 55 19.55 20.11 0.80
N GLY A 56 18.86 19.76 1.91
CA GLY A 56 19.19 20.23 3.26
C GLY A 56 20.44 19.56 3.81
N ASP A 57 21.30 20.36 4.41
CA ASP A 57 22.51 19.92 5.14
C ASP A 57 22.22 19.96 6.64
N TYR A 58 21.93 18.79 7.23
CA TYR A 58 21.60 18.69 8.64
C TYR A 58 22.78 19.05 9.58
N GLU A 59 24.02 18.93 9.10
CA GLU A 59 25.23 19.25 9.89
C GLU A 59 25.42 20.76 10.04
N ASN A 60 25.02 21.54 9.06
CA ASN A 60 25.11 23.01 9.02
C ASN A 60 23.74 23.72 9.17
N PHE A 61 22.69 22.97 9.46
CA PHE A 61 21.37 23.55 9.68
C PHE A 61 21.39 24.43 10.96
N ASP A 62 20.77 25.60 10.88
CA ASP A 62 20.60 26.47 12.05
C ASP A 62 19.50 25.94 12.96
N TYR A 63 19.87 25.35 14.09
CA TYR A 63 18.94 24.79 15.08
C TYR A 63 18.60 25.86 16.13
N PRO A 64 17.40 26.47 16.08
CA PRO A 64 16.95 27.42 17.11
C PRO A 64 16.95 26.79 18.51
N GLU A 65 17.04 27.62 19.55
CA GLU A 65 16.95 27.14 20.93
C GLU A 65 15.64 26.38 21.17
N GLY A 66 15.74 25.19 21.72
CA GLY A 66 14.63 24.28 21.95
C GLY A 66 14.05 23.63 20.71
N ALA A 67 14.77 23.66 19.57
CA ALA A 67 14.35 22.96 18.35
C ALA A 67 14.25 21.45 18.58
N VAL A 68 13.25 20.84 17.96
CA VAL A 68 13.04 19.38 17.91
C VAL A 68 13.02 18.96 16.46
N VAL A 69 13.89 18.01 16.10
CA VAL A 69 13.91 17.48 14.75
C VAL A 69 12.84 16.41 14.59
N LEU A 70 11.83 16.67 13.75
CA LEU A 70 10.86 15.66 13.35
C LEU A 70 10.87 15.58 11.83
N ASP A 71 11.56 14.58 11.30
CA ASP A 71 11.74 14.48 9.85
C ASP A 71 12.03 13.06 9.37
N ASN A 72 12.03 12.88 8.05
CA ASN A 72 12.37 11.64 7.38
C ASN A 72 13.78 11.74 6.78
N PRO A 73 14.80 11.24 7.49
CA PRO A 73 16.19 11.32 7.05
C PRO A 73 16.50 10.25 5.99
N PRO A 74 17.59 10.41 5.23
CA PRO A 74 18.16 9.35 4.43
C PRO A 74 18.51 8.12 5.29
N PHE A 75 17.86 6.96 4.99
CA PHE A 75 18.01 5.76 5.82
C PHE A 75 19.41 5.15 5.75
N SER A 76 20.11 5.35 4.64
CA SER A 76 21.50 4.87 4.44
C SER A 76 22.48 5.42 5.47
N ILE A 77 22.25 6.63 5.99
CA ILE A 77 23.11 7.32 6.97
C ILE A 77 22.39 7.59 8.31
N LEU A 78 21.24 6.98 8.56
CA LEU A 78 20.43 7.22 9.76
C LEU A 78 21.22 7.09 11.07
N SER A 79 22.09 6.08 11.20
CA SER A 79 22.89 5.89 12.40
C SER A 79 23.87 7.05 12.67
N ARG A 80 24.46 7.62 11.60
CA ARG A 80 25.33 8.80 11.69
C ARG A 80 24.53 10.03 12.12
N ILE A 81 23.34 10.21 11.55
CA ILE A 81 22.40 11.31 11.88
C ILE A 81 21.98 11.24 13.35
N CYS A 82 21.56 10.06 13.83
CA CYS A 82 21.23 9.88 15.26
C CYS A 82 22.39 10.20 16.17
N GLY A 83 23.61 9.74 15.83
CA GLY A 83 24.83 10.08 16.59
C GLY A 83 25.06 11.59 16.66
N PHE A 84 24.94 12.29 15.54
CA PHE A 84 25.10 13.74 15.47
C PHE A 84 24.15 14.49 16.42
N TYR A 85 22.86 14.11 16.45
CA TYR A 85 21.87 14.74 17.36
C TYR A 85 22.10 14.39 18.82
N LEU A 86 22.39 13.11 19.11
CA LEU A 86 22.66 12.65 20.47
C LEU A 86 23.89 13.34 21.08
N ASP A 87 24.95 13.52 20.29
CA ASP A 87 26.21 14.16 20.77
C ASP A 87 26.04 15.65 21.00
N ARG A 88 25.06 16.29 20.34
CA ARG A 88 24.76 17.73 20.49
C ARG A 88 23.57 18.00 21.43
N GLY A 89 22.93 16.96 21.96
CA GLY A 89 21.75 17.11 22.80
C GLY A 89 20.54 17.71 22.06
N ILE A 90 20.47 17.57 20.74
CA ILE A 90 19.34 18.03 19.92
C ILE A 90 18.24 16.96 19.95
N PRO A 91 17.06 17.25 20.51
CA PRO A 91 15.97 16.29 20.56
C PRO A 91 15.46 15.96 19.16
N PHE A 92 15.09 14.69 18.96
CA PHE A 92 14.59 14.24 17.67
C PHE A 92 13.53 13.14 17.76
N PHE A 93 12.72 13.07 16.72
CA PHE A 93 11.83 11.98 16.36
C PHE A 93 11.96 11.73 14.85
N LEU A 94 12.65 10.66 14.46
CA LEU A 94 13.01 10.40 13.07
C LEU A 94 12.33 9.15 12.54
N PHE A 95 11.96 9.20 11.27
CA PHE A 95 11.53 8.03 10.55
C PHE A 95 12.68 7.04 10.40
N ALA A 96 12.37 5.74 10.47
CA ALA A 96 13.35 4.67 10.39
C ALA A 96 12.75 3.43 9.71
N PRO A 97 13.53 2.61 9.01
CA PRO A 97 13.05 1.36 8.47
C PRO A 97 12.80 0.34 9.57
N SER A 98 11.60 -0.27 9.63
CA SER A 98 11.22 -1.21 10.71
C SER A 98 12.13 -2.43 10.80
N LEU A 99 12.51 -3.00 9.64
CA LEU A 99 13.25 -4.27 9.61
C LEU A 99 14.71 -4.16 10.09
N THR A 100 15.26 -2.95 10.06
CA THR A 100 16.64 -2.67 10.49
C THR A 100 16.70 -1.76 11.72
N ALA A 101 15.62 -1.66 12.48
CA ALA A 101 15.51 -0.76 13.63
C ALA A 101 16.70 -0.88 14.60
N PHE A 102 17.19 -2.09 14.86
CA PHE A 102 18.29 -2.34 15.80
C PHE A 102 19.67 -2.48 15.15
N SER A 103 19.81 -2.13 13.88
CA SER A 103 21.12 -2.27 13.18
C SER A 103 22.12 -1.15 13.48
N GLY A 104 21.69 -0.06 14.09
CA GLY A 104 22.50 1.14 14.40
C GLY A 104 23.46 1.01 15.58
N ARG A 105 24.21 -0.05 15.62
CA ARG A 105 25.13 -0.57 16.66
C ARG A 105 25.57 0.39 17.79
N ALA A 106 26.19 1.53 17.46
CA ALA A 106 26.78 2.43 18.44
C ALA A 106 25.75 3.26 19.24
N ASN A 107 24.60 3.55 18.63
CA ASN A 107 23.62 4.48 19.20
C ASN A 107 22.36 3.79 19.75
N ASN A 108 22.20 2.48 19.54
CA ASN A 108 20.98 1.77 19.95
C ASN A 108 20.62 1.92 21.43
N MET A 109 21.63 1.95 22.30
CA MET A 109 21.44 2.10 23.75
C MET A 109 21.25 3.54 24.22
N ARG A 110 21.30 4.52 23.30
CA ARG A 110 21.19 5.96 23.59
C ARG A 110 19.88 6.58 23.14
N MET A 111 19.02 5.79 22.48
CA MET A 111 17.76 6.26 21.91
C MET A 111 16.67 5.19 22.05
N ASN A 112 15.42 5.62 21.93
CA ASN A 112 14.26 4.74 21.94
C ASN A 112 13.81 4.39 20.51
N HIS A 113 13.57 3.12 20.27
CA HIS A 113 13.04 2.59 19.00
C HIS A 113 11.54 2.37 19.15
N ILE A 114 10.73 3.14 18.43
CA ILE A 114 9.27 2.99 18.40
C ILE A 114 8.92 2.12 17.21
N VAL A 115 8.68 0.84 17.47
CA VAL A 115 8.42 -0.17 16.43
C VAL A 115 6.93 -0.16 16.09
N CYS A 116 6.66 0.19 14.82
CA CYS A 116 5.33 0.26 14.24
C CYS A 116 5.23 -0.65 13.01
N ASP A 117 4.03 -1.09 12.67
CA ASP A 117 3.74 -1.78 11.40
C ASP A 117 3.06 -0.79 10.43
N CYS A 118 3.78 0.25 10.04
CA CYS A 118 3.31 1.27 9.12
C CYS A 118 3.89 1.02 7.71
N ASN A 119 3.02 0.83 6.72
CA ASN A 119 3.41 0.69 5.32
C ASN A 119 3.19 2.03 4.60
N ILE A 120 4.18 2.91 4.64
CA ILE A 120 4.08 4.25 4.05
C ILE A 120 4.48 4.17 2.57
N GLU A 121 3.59 4.63 1.68
CA GLU A 121 3.89 4.92 0.29
C GLU A 121 4.41 6.36 0.19
N TYR A 122 5.69 6.51 -0.11
CA TYR A 122 6.35 7.79 -0.27
C TYR A 122 6.05 8.41 -1.64
N GLU A 123 6.29 9.72 -1.81
CA GLU A 123 5.94 10.42 -3.06
C GLU A 123 6.64 9.88 -4.31
N ASN A 124 7.77 9.20 -4.16
CA ASN A 124 8.45 8.50 -5.26
C ASN A 124 7.84 7.13 -5.60
N GLY A 125 6.75 6.73 -4.91
CA GLY A 125 6.06 5.45 -5.08
C GLY A 125 6.69 4.27 -4.34
N ALA A 126 7.79 4.47 -3.59
CA ALA A 126 8.36 3.42 -2.76
C ALA A 126 7.48 3.15 -1.55
N ILE A 127 7.16 1.87 -1.30
CA ILE A 127 6.44 1.43 -0.10
C ILE A 127 7.47 0.89 0.88
N VAL A 128 7.59 1.54 2.04
CA VAL A 128 8.55 1.14 3.07
C VAL A 128 7.82 0.84 4.38
N LYS A 129 8.19 -0.28 5.01
CA LYS A 129 7.81 -0.56 6.39
C LYS A 129 8.56 0.38 7.30
N THR A 130 7.81 1.33 7.88
CA THR A 130 8.34 2.46 8.63
C THR A 130 8.05 2.32 10.11
N SER A 131 9.05 2.56 10.90
CA SER A 131 9.05 2.75 12.35
C SER A 131 9.73 4.08 12.68
N PHE A 132 10.04 4.32 13.95
CA PHE A 132 10.65 5.59 14.36
C PHE A 132 11.77 5.36 15.37
N VAL A 133 12.69 6.32 15.44
CA VAL A 133 13.71 6.42 16.48
C VAL A 133 13.65 7.80 17.10
N THR A 134 13.86 7.88 18.43
CA THR A 134 13.72 9.15 19.14
C THR A 134 14.68 9.24 20.33
N SER A 135 15.05 10.45 20.66
CA SER A 135 15.77 10.77 21.90
C SER A 135 14.86 10.84 23.13
N TYR A 136 13.55 10.79 22.94
CA TYR A 136 12.56 10.75 24.02
C TYR A 136 12.37 9.33 24.56
N GLY A 137 11.86 9.22 25.79
CA GLY A 137 11.54 7.92 26.40
C GLY A 137 12.47 7.53 27.56
N GLY A 138 13.43 8.36 27.92
CA GLY A 138 14.31 8.13 29.08
C GLY A 138 15.14 6.84 28.94
N ASP A 139 14.88 5.85 29.78
CA ASP A 139 15.56 4.54 29.81
C ASP A 139 14.92 3.48 28.89
N ILE A 140 13.85 3.83 28.17
CA ILE A 140 13.21 2.92 27.21
C ILE A 140 14.08 2.82 25.96
N ILE A 141 14.48 1.59 25.61
CA ILE A 141 15.27 1.32 24.40
C ILE A 141 14.39 0.95 23.22
N ALA A 142 13.30 0.24 23.47
CA ALA A 142 12.36 -0.17 22.42
C ALA A 142 10.95 -0.30 22.97
N GLN A 143 9.99 0.14 22.18
CA GLN A 143 8.56 -0.03 22.49
C GLN A 143 7.75 -0.21 21.22
N THR A 144 6.57 -0.81 21.33
CA THR A 144 5.57 -0.80 20.30
C THR A 144 4.58 0.33 20.54
N GLU A 145 4.06 0.96 19.48
CA GLU A 145 3.03 1.99 19.59
C GLU A 145 1.84 1.69 18.67
N PRO A 146 0.87 0.88 19.15
CA PRO A 146 -0.30 0.49 18.35
C PRO A 146 -1.21 1.65 17.97
N ARG A 147 -1.28 2.73 18.79
CA ARG A 147 -2.12 3.90 18.47
C ARG A 147 -1.55 4.67 17.29
N LEU A 148 -0.22 4.91 17.28
CA LEU A 148 0.45 5.54 16.14
C LEU A 148 0.35 4.69 14.90
N THR A 149 0.57 3.37 15.02
CA THR A 149 0.40 2.41 13.93
C THR A 149 -0.99 2.52 13.30
N LYS A 150 -2.04 2.56 14.12
CA LYS A 150 -3.41 2.70 13.63
C LYS A 150 -3.65 4.03 12.92
N LEU A 151 -3.25 5.14 13.52
CA LEU A 151 -3.43 6.48 12.95
C LEU A 151 -2.75 6.62 11.58
N VAL A 152 -1.51 6.14 11.45
CA VAL A 152 -0.77 6.18 10.19
C VAL A 152 -1.42 5.30 9.13
N ASN A 153 -1.79 4.06 9.48
CA ASN A 153 -2.41 3.13 8.54
C ASN A 153 -3.81 3.58 8.10
N ASP A 154 -4.60 4.19 8.97
CA ASP A 154 -5.90 4.80 8.62
C ASP A 154 -5.70 5.91 7.57
N GLU A 155 -4.67 6.75 7.74
CA GLU A 155 -4.37 7.83 6.80
C GLU A 155 -3.80 7.31 5.47
N VAL A 156 -2.94 6.29 5.51
CA VAL A 156 -2.46 5.58 4.31
C VAL A 156 -3.63 5.02 3.50
N GLU A 157 -4.59 4.37 4.17
CA GLU A 157 -5.77 3.82 3.51
C GLU A 157 -6.69 4.92 2.96
N ARG A 158 -6.83 6.05 3.68
CA ARG A 158 -7.56 7.22 3.19
C ARG A 158 -6.95 7.76 1.89
N LEU A 159 -5.63 7.94 1.85
CA LEU A 159 -4.92 8.39 0.65
C LEU A 159 -5.05 7.39 -0.50
N ARG A 160 -4.97 6.10 -0.20
CA ARG A 160 -5.15 5.04 -1.20
C ARG A 160 -6.54 5.07 -1.83
N ARG A 161 -7.58 5.27 -1.02
CA ARG A 161 -8.97 5.42 -1.52
C ARG A 161 -9.14 6.64 -2.41
N THR A 162 -8.49 7.76 -2.07
CA THR A 162 -8.55 8.98 -2.91
C THR A 162 -7.77 8.82 -4.21
N LYS A 163 -6.66 8.08 -4.20
CA LYS A 163 -5.88 7.76 -5.42
C LYS A 163 -6.56 6.71 -6.30
N THR A 164 -7.42 5.88 -5.73
CA THR A 164 -8.15 4.86 -6.51
C THR A 164 -9.20 5.57 -7.36
N VAL A 165 -8.80 6.01 -8.54
CA VAL A 165 -9.74 6.31 -9.62
C VAL A 165 -10.59 5.05 -9.77
N GLN A 166 -11.89 5.13 -9.50
CA GLN A 166 -12.80 4.05 -9.83
C GLN A 166 -12.74 3.90 -11.35
N LEU A 167 -11.89 3.00 -11.82
CA LEU A 167 -11.87 2.65 -13.22
C LEU A 167 -13.27 2.14 -13.56
N PRO A 168 -13.93 2.70 -14.57
CA PRO A 168 -15.25 2.27 -14.94
C PRO A 168 -15.21 0.77 -15.18
N LYS A 169 -16.08 0.02 -14.50
CA LYS A 169 -16.22 -1.42 -14.71
C LYS A 169 -16.82 -1.64 -16.09
N TYR A 170 -15.99 -2.09 -17.03
CA TYR A 170 -16.47 -2.47 -18.36
C TYR A 170 -17.17 -3.83 -18.28
N THR A 171 -18.41 -3.87 -18.71
CA THR A 171 -19.13 -5.12 -18.93
C THR A 171 -19.06 -5.42 -20.43
N TYR A 172 -18.41 -6.51 -20.79
CA TYR A 172 -18.38 -7.00 -22.16
C TYR A 172 -19.61 -7.87 -22.45
N PRO A 173 -20.08 -7.90 -23.72
CA PRO A 173 -21.06 -8.87 -24.15
C PRO A 173 -20.59 -10.30 -23.87
N ASP A 174 -21.53 -11.25 -23.76
CA ASP A 174 -21.18 -12.66 -23.52
C ASP A 174 -20.37 -13.30 -24.66
N HIS A 175 -20.33 -12.66 -25.83
CA HIS A 175 -19.48 -13.00 -26.96
C HIS A 175 -17.99 -12.69 -26.74
N ILE A 176 -17.63 -11.96 -25.70
CA ILE A 176 -16.24 -11.59 -25.44
C ILE A 176 -15.70 -12.36 -24.24
N VAL A 177 -14.60 -13.07 -24.49
CA VAL A 177 -13.81 -13.73 -23.44
C VAL A 177 -12.40 -13.16 -23.40
N THR A 178 -11.92 -12.87 -22.20
CA THR A 178 -10.53 -12.43 -21.95
C THR A 178 -9.79 -13.47 -21.11
N ALA A 179 -8.45 -13.45 -21.15
CA ALA A 179 -7.63 -14.32 -20.31
C ALA A 179 -7.96 -14.15 -18.81
N ALA A 180 -8.24 -12.92 -18.35
CA ALA A 180 -8.62 -12.65 -16.97
C ALA A 180 -9.96 -13.30 -16.56
N MET A 181 -10.89 -13.46 -17.49
CA MET A 181 -12.13 -14.22 -17.24
C MET A 181 -11.84 -15.71 -17.10
N LEU A 182 -11.04 -16.28 -17.99
CA LEU A 182 -10.66 -17.70 -17.95
C LEU A 182 -9.87 -18.04 -16.67
N GLN A 183 -8.97 -17.16 -16.24
CA GLN A 183 -8.27 -17.33 -14.96
C GLN A 183 -9.25 -17.43 -13.79
N ARG A 184 -10.27 -16.56 -13.76
CA ARG A 184 -11.30 -16.62 -12.71
C ARG A 184 -12.11 -17.91 -12.77
N TYR A 185 -12.48 -18.38 -13.97
CA TYR A 185 -13.20 -19.64 -14.12
C TYR A 185 -12.38 -20.81 -13.60
N SER A 186 -11.09 -20.87 -13.97
CA SER A 186 -10.16 -21.87 -13.45
C SER A 186 -10.03 -21.80 -11.92
N HIS A 187 -9.90 -20.60 -11.36
CA HIS A 187 -9.83 -20.40 -9.89
C HIS A 187 -11.07 -20.94 -9.16
N TYR A 188 -12.25 -20.75 -9.73
CA TYR A 188 -13.50 -21.25 -9.15
C TYR A 188 -13.86 -22.68 -9.59
N GLY A 189 -12.93 -23.41 -10.20
CA GLY A 189 -13.13 -24.78 -10.61
C GLY A 189 -14.18 -24.97 -11.70
N VAL A 190 -14.36 -23.97 -12.56
CA VAL A 190 -15.27 -24.05 -13.71
C VAL A 190 -14.45 -24.42 -14.95
N ASP A 191 -14.79 -25.57 -15.56
CA ASP A 191 -14.18 -26.01 -16.83
C ASP A 191 -14.88 -25.32 -18.00
N PHE A 192 -14.12 -24.70 -18.90
CA PHE A 192 -14.61 -24.05 -20.09
C PHE A 192 -13.59 -24.14 -21.23
N LYS A 193 -14.01 -24.69 -22.39
CA LYS A 193 -13.14 -24.92 -23.52
C LYS A 193 -13.63 -24.14 -24.75
N ILE A 194 -12.68 -23.48 -25.42
CA ILE A 194 -12.94 -22.72 -26.64
C ILE A 194 -12.25 -23.38 -27.81
N HIS A 195 -12.99 -23.77 -28.81
CA HIS A 195 -12.44 -24.37 -30.03
C HIS A 195 -12.16 -23.31 -31.08
N LYS A 196 -11.10 -23.50 -31.86
CA LYS A 196 -10.68 -22.56 -32.91
C LYS A 196 -11.79 -22.18 -33.90
N LYS A 197 -12.69 -23.09 -34.22
CA LYS A 197 -13.82 -22.88 -35.15
C LYS A 197 -14.92 -21.97 -34.55
N ASP A 198 -14.95 -21.80 -33.23
CA ASP A 198 -16.01 -21.08 -32.51
C ASP A 198 -15.57 -19.70 -32.03
N CYS A 199 -14.36 -19.25 -32.39
CA CYS A 199 -13.85 -17.95 -31.94
C CYS A 199 -12.94 -17.28 -32.97
N ALA A 200 -12.80 -15.96 -32.83
CA ALA A 200 -11.82 -15.15 -33.54
C ALA A 200 -11.10 -14.21 -32.56
N PRO A 201 -9.82 -13.87 -32.76
CA PRO A 201 -9.13 -12.90 -31.93
C PRO A 201 -9.74 -11.51 -32.12
N ILE A 202 -9.86 -10.75 -31.01
CA ILE A 202 -10.37 -9.38 -31.03
C ILE A 202 -9.53 -8.50 -30.09
N TYR A 203 -9.17 -7.29 -30.55
CA TYR A 203 -8.39 -6.31 -29.79
C TYR A 203 -9.26 -5.19 -29.21
N ALA A 204 -10.34 -4.83 -29.89
CA ALA A 204 -11.29 -3.82 -29.45
C ALA A 204 -12.64 -4.05 -30.14
N LEU A 205 -13.73 -3.76 -29.43
CA LEU A 205 -15.05 -3.60 -30.03
C LEU A 205 -15.09 -2.28 -30.82
N ASP A 206 -15.90 -2.20 -31.87
CA ASP A 206 -16.02 -0.96 -32.66
C ASP A 206 -16.46 0.24 -31.81
N ALA A 207 -17.32 0.00 -30.82
CA ALA A 207 -17.71 1.01 -29.83
C ALA A 207 -16.53 1.52 -28.96
N GLN A 208 -15.50 0.70 -28.74
CA GLN A 208 -14.30 1.11 -28.01
C GLN A 208 -13.33 1.90 -28.89
N ARG A 209 -13.23 1.55 -30.18
CA ARG A 209 -12.31 2.20 -31.14
C ARG A 209 -12.60 3.71 -31.25
N SER A 210 -13.87 4.10 -31.27
CA SER A 210 -14.28 5.52 -31.34
C SER A 210 -13.79 6.34 -30.14
N THR A 211 -13.49 5.68 -29.00
CA THR A 211 -13.00 6.33 -27.78
C THR A 211 -11.51 6.08 -27.51
N GLY A 212 -10.77 5.52 -28.47
CA GLY A 212 -9.35 5.15 -28.32
C GLY A 212 -9.08 4.04 -27.31
N LYS A 213 -10.11 3.27 -26.92
CA LYS A 213 -9.98 2.20 -25.91
C LYS A 213 -9.85 0.84 -26.57
N THR A 214 -9.21 -0.09 -25.88
CA THR A 214 -9.01 -1.49 -26.32
C THR A 214 -9.41 -2.45 -25.21
N ILE A 215 -9.54 -3.73 -25.56
CA ILE A 215 -9.68 -4.81 -24.58
C ILE A 215 -8.32 -5.06 -23.97
N PHE A 216 -8.18 -4.88 -22.66
CA PHE A 216 -6.92 -5.12 -21.96
C PHE A 216 -6.48 -6.58 -22.10
N GLY A 217 -5.28 -6.79 -22.64
CA GLY A 217 -4.73 -8.11 -22.93
C GLY A 217 -5.38 -8.82 -24.13
N SER A 218 -6.17 -8.10 -24.93
CA SER A 218 -6.95 -8.65 -26.04
C SER A 218 -8.00 -9.68 -25.59
N GLY A 219 -8.80 -10.19 -26.50
CA GLY A 219 -9.84 -11.18 -26.22
C GLY A 219 -10.12 -12.11 -27.38
N LEU A 220 -11.10 -12.97 -27.17
CA LEU A 220 -11.70 -13.82 -28.21
C LEU A 220 -13.16 -13.42 -28.38
N LEU A 221 -13.57 -13.20 -29.62
CA LEU A 221 -14.96 -13.04 -30.00
C LEU A 221 -15.53 -14.45 -30.29
N LEU A 222 -16.61 -14.80 -29.61
CA LEU A 222 -17.21 -16.12 -29.65
C LEU A 222 -18.39 -16.17 -30.64
N SER A 223 -18.67 -17.37 -31.21
CA SER A 223 -19.92 -17.65 -31.88
C SER A 223 -21.11 -17.57 -30.93
N ASP A 224 -22.34 -17.34 -31.45
CA ASP A 224 -23.56 -17.26 -30.63
C ASP A 224 -23.77 -18.48 -29.75
N ARG A 225 -23.50 -19.66 -30.27
CA ARG A 225 -23.60 -20.93 -29.54
C ARG A 225 -22.66 -20.92 -28.32
N LEU A 226 -21.40 -20.57 -28.51
CA LEU A 226 -20.41 -20.59 -27.44
C LEU A 226 -20.61 -19.41 -26.48
N ALA A 227 -21.14 -18.29 -26.92
CA ALA A 227 -21.51 -17.16 -26.09
C ALA A 227 -22.63 -17.52 -25.11
N ALA A 228 -23.62 -18.32 -25.54
CA ALA A 228 -24.66 -18.83 -24.64
C ALA A 228 -24.10 -19.75 -23.53
N GLU A 229 -23.17 -20.66 -23.89
CA GLU A 229 -22.44 -21.51 -22.95
C GLU A 229 -21.60 -20.63 -22.00
N HIS A 230 -20.90 -19.63 -22.50
CA HIS A 230 -20.11 -18.69 -21.73
C HIS A 230 -20.95 -17.89 -20.74
N ALA A 231 -22.14 -17.45 -21.10
CA ALA A 231 -23.07 -16.78 -20.19
C ALA A 231 -23.47 -17.66 -19.00
N ALA A 232 -23.66 -18.97 -19.22
CA ALA A 232 -23.95 -19.93 -18.16
C ALA A 232 -22.72 -20.14 -17.25
N VAL A 233 -21.53 -20.31 -17.83
CA VAL A 233 -20.26 -20.44 -17.11
C VAL A 233 -19.98 -19.22 -16.24
N ARG A 234 -20.22 -18.03 -16.78
CA ARG A 234 -20.05 -16.76 -16.09
C ARG A 234 -20.94 -16.65 -14.86
N ARG A 235 -22.21 -17.09 -14.96
CA ARG A 235 -23.14 -17.15 -13.83
C ARG A 235 -22.68 -18.15 -12.78
N ALA A 236 -22.34 -19.37 -13.17
CA ALA A 236 -21.84 -20.40 -12.26
C ALA A 236 -20.58 -19.96 -11.51
N ALA A 237 -19.63 -19.30 -12.19
CA ALA A 237 -18.43 -18.74 -11.55
C ALA A 237 -18.77 -17.60 -10.57
N ALA A 238 -19.73 -16.74 -10.89
CA ALA A 238 -20.20 -15.68 -9.99
C ALA A 238 -20.91 -16.25 -8.75
N GLU A 239 -21.72 -17.30 -8.90
CA GLU A 239 -22.35 -18.00 -7.79
C GLU A 239 -21.34 -18.64 -6.85
N ARG A 240 -20.30 -19.30 -7.41
CA ARG A 240 -19.21 -19.88 -6.63
C ARG A 240 -18.35 -18.83 -5.93
N ALA A 241 -18.12 -17.69 -6.56
CA ALA A 241 -17.42 -16.56 -5.97
C ALA A 241 -18.19 -15.93 -4.80
N ALA A 242 -19.54 -15.91 -4.89
CA ALA A 242 -20.41 -15.39 -3.83
C ALA A 242 -20.67 -16.40 -2.69
N ALA A 243 -20.40 -17.69 -2.92
CA ALA A 243 -20.86 -18.79 -2.07
C ALA A 243 -19.78 -19.36 -1.15
N THR A 244 -19.14 -18.54 -0.31
CA THR A 244 -18.60 -19.08 0.94
C THR A 244 -19.77 -19.24 1.91
N LYS A 245 -20.59 -20.29 1.72
CA LYS A 245 -21.62 -20.68 2.69
C LYS A 245 -20.92 -21.42 3.81
N TRP A 246 -20.78 -20.75 4.95
CA TRP A 246 -20.39 -21.42 6.18
C TRP A 246 -21.56 -22.27 6.66
N GLU A 247 -21.32 -23.55 6.87
CA GLU A 247 -22.30 -24.45 7.45
C GLU A 247 -22.09 -24.55 8.96
N LEU A 248 -23.21 -24.62 9.69
CA LEU A 248 -23.14 -24.85 11.13
C LEU A 248 -22.50 -26.21 11.43
N SER A 249 -21.50 -26.19 12.31
CA SER A 249 -20.89 -27.41 12.85
C SER A 249 -21.91 -28.23 13.64
N ALA A 250 -21.59 -29.48 13.91
CA ALA A 250 -22.43 -30.35 14.77
C ALA A 250 -22.69 -29.71 16.14
N ARG A 251 -21.68 -29.03 16.72
CA ARG A 251 -21.81 -28.33 18.01
C ARG A 251 -22.79 -27.15 17.92
N GLU A 252 -22.69 -26.34 16.88
CA GLU A 252 -23.55 -25.19 16.69
C GLU A 252 -24.99 -25.60 16.41
N ARG A 253 -25.22 -26.70 15.70
CA ARG A 253 -26.56 -27.28 15.50
C ARG A 253 -27.21 -27.76 16.83
N VAL A 254 -26.41 -28.27 17.75
CA VAL A 254 -26.90 -28.64 19.10
C VAL A 254 -27.31 -27.39 19.87
N ILE A 255 -26.54 -26.31 19.79
CA ILE A 255 -26.90 -25.02 20.42
C ILE A 255 -28.21 -24.47 19.83
N VAL A 256 -28.35 -24.48 18.49
CA VAL A 256 -29.60 -24.04 17.84
C VAL A 256 -30.81 -24.87 18.30
N LYS A 257 -30.66 -26.20 18.39
CA LYS A 257 -31.74 -27.07 18.92
C LYS A 257 -32.11 -26.72 20.37
N TYR A 258 -31.14 -26.44 21.21
CA TYR A 258 -31.37 -26.01 22.59
C TYR A 258 -32.12 -24.69 22.66
N LEU A 259 -31.73 -23.70 21.86
CA LEU A 259 -32.40 -22.41 21.79
C LEU A 259 -33.86 -22.54 21.32
N ASN A 260 -34.11 -23.35 20.28
CA ASN A 260 -35.47 -23.57 19.77
C ASN A 260 -36.36 -24.30 20.77
N SER A 261 -35.84 -25.08 21.73
CA SER A 261 -36.64 -25.77 22.75
C SER A 261 -36.92 -24.91 23.97
N HIS A 262 -36.40 -23.69 24.04
CA HIS A 262 -36.53 -22.74 25.15
C HIS A 262 -37.15 -21.41 24.72
N GLU A 263 -37.77 -21.33 23.52
CA GLU A 263 -38.65 -20.24 23.17
C GLU A 263 -39.99 -20.46 23.93
N ILE A 264 -40.21 -19.63 24.96
CA ILE A 264 -41.44 -19.47 25.69
C ILE A 264 -42.30 -18.41 25.00
#